data_4d1c85fb83e5783282a693f4f2fa0fdf
#
_entry.id   4d1c85fb83e5783282a693f4f2fa0fdf
#
_cell.length_a   1.000
_cell.length_b   1.000
_cell.length_c   1.000
_cell.angle_alpha   90.00
_cell.angle_beta   90.00
_cell.angle_gamma   90.00
#
_symmetry.space_group_name_H-M   'P 1'
#
loop_
_entity.id
_entity.type
_entity.pdbx_description
1 polymer ?
#
loop_
_entity_poly.entity_id
_entity_poly.type
_entity_poly.pdbx_seq_one_letter_code
_entity_poly.pdbx_strand_id
1 'polypeptide(L)'
;WKGQTGQQSGFCVFDTPENGIRAAMVNLKSYRKQGVVTIGDIISRWAPPTENNTQNYIDFVCKKLGANISDEVEQNAQNYIALLQAMCIMEIGCQPYDDSVWQKAASLANL
;
A
#
# COMPACT_ATOMS: atom_id res chain seq x y z
N TRP A 1 3.55 -13.76 -7.63
CA TRP A 1 4.45 -12.61 -7.77
C TRP A 1 5.89 -13.07 -7.82
N LYS A 2 6.70 -12.32 -8.56
CA LYS A 2 8.13 -12.57 -8.63
C LYS A 2 8.76 -12.42 -7.24
N GLY A 3 9.52 -13.41 -6.80
CA GLY A 3 10.18 -13.39 -5.52
C GLY A 3 9.29 -13.69 -4.32
N GLN A 4 8.03 -14.01 -4.56
CA GLN A 4 7.10 -14.30 -3.46
C GLN A 4 7.49 -15.58 -2.76
N THR A 5 7.64 -15.52 -1.44
CA THR A 5 7.95 -16.67 -0.60
C THR A 5 6.81 -17.06 0.34
N GLY A 6 5.75 -16.21 0.42
CA GLY A 6 4.60 -16.45 1.27
C GLY A 6 3.74 -15.21 1.36
N GLN A 7 2.81 -15.20 2.31
CA GLN A 7 1.92 -14.06 2.53
C GLN A 7 1.71 -13.84 4.01
N GLN A 8 1.70 -12.58 4.43
CA GLN A 8 1.54 -12.19 5.82
C GLN A 8 0.84 -10.83 5.88
N SER A 9 -0.29 -10.76 6.58
CA SER A 9 -1.00 -9.50 6.90
C SER A 9 -1.26 -8.58 5.70
N GLY A 10 -1.61 -9.09 4.55
CA GLY A 10 -1.87 -8.28 3.37
C GLY A 10 -0.64 -7.89 2.58
N PHE A 11 0.54 -7.87 3.19
CA PHE A 11 1.82 -7.76 2.49
C PHE A 11 2.35 -9.17 2.25
N CYS A 12 2.65 -9.49 1.01
CA CYS A 12 3.27 -10.77 0.68
C CYS A 12 4.69 -10.81 1.24
N VAL A 13 5.11 -11.99 1.69
CA VAL A 13 6.49 -12.20 2.09
C VAL A 13 7.29 -12.51 0.84
N PHE A 14 8.26 -11.66 0.53
CA PHE A 14 9.09 -11.77 -0.66
C PHE A 14 10.55 -11.98 -0.26
N ASP A 15 11.38 -12.34 -1.26
CA ASP A 15 12.81 -12.53 -1.06
C ASP A 15 13.52 -11.23 -0.72
N THR A 16 12.98 -10.07 -1.14
CA THR A 16 13.51 -8.75 -0.78
C THR A 16 12.38 -7.79 -0.44
N PRO A 17 12.63 -6.77 0.42
CA PRO A 17 11.63 -5.73 0.68
C PRO A 17 11.21 -4.99 -0.59
N GLU A 18 12.14 -4.72 -1.49
CA GLU A 18 11.87 -4.02 -2.74
C GLU A 18 10.85 -4.77 -3.59
N ASN A 19 10.97 -6.09 -3.68
CA ASN A 19 10.02 -6.90 -4.44
C ASN A 19 8.64 -6.91 -3.81
N GLY A 20 8.56 -6.97 -2.48
CA GLY A 20 7.28 -6.92 -1.76
C GLY A 20 6.57 -5.58 -1.95
N ILE A 21 7.29 -4.49 -1.81
CA ILE A 21 6.74 -3.15 -1.99
C ILE A 21 6.35 -2.92 -3.47
N ARG A 22 7.20 -3.37 -4.39
CA ARG A 22 6.88 -3.30 -5.82
C ARG A 22 5.57 -4.00 -6.15
N ALA A 23 5.35 -5.19 -5.60
CA ALA A 23 4.10 -5.92 -5.81
C ALA A 23 2.90 -5.13 -5.29
N ALA A 24 3.03 -4.49 -4.11
CA ALA A 24 1.97 -3.65 -3.57
C ALA A 24 1.70 -2.45 -4.49
N MET A 25 2.73 -1.81 -5.01
CA MET A 25 2.57 -0.67 -5.94
C MET A 25 1.91 -1.09 -7.24
N VAL A 26 2.25 -2.26 -7.76
CA VAL A 26 1.60 -2.82 -8.96
C VAL A 26 0.12 -3.08 -8.70
N ASN A 27 -0.23 -3.57 -7.50
CA ASN A 27 -1.63 -3.72 -7.11
C ASN A 27 -2.36 -2.37 -7.10
N LEU A 28 -1.74 -1.32 -6.58
CA LEU A 28 -2.35 0.01 -6.58
C LEU A 28 -2.59 0.52 -8.01
N LYS A 29 -1.65 0.26 -8.92
CA LYS A 29 -1.81 0.61 -10.33
C LYS A 29 -2.98 -0.16 -10.95
N SER A 30 -3.13 -1.44 -10.61
CA SER A 30 -4.23 -2.26 -11.07
C SER A 30 -5.58 -1.74 -10.55
N TYR A 31 -5.64 -1.37 -9.28
CA TYR A 31 -6.84 -0.78 -8.69
C TYR A 31 -7.25 0.48 -9.45
N ARG A 32 -6.29 1.33 -9.78
CA ARG A 32 -6.59 2.57 -10.52
C ARG A 32 -7.22 2.27 -11.88
N LYS A 33 -6.76 1.25 -12.57
CA LYS A 33 -7.36 0.82 -13.84
C LYS A 33 -8.80 0.35 -13.67
N GLN A 34 -9.16 -0.10 -12.47
CA GLN A 34 -10.50 -0.56 -12.14
C GLN A 34 -11.37 0.54 -11.53
N GLY A 35 -10.87 1.76 -11.45
CA GLY A 35 -11.59 2.88 -10.86
C GLY A 35 -11.49 2.96 -9.34
N VAL A 36 -10.61 2.16 -8.73
CA VAL A 36 -10.38 2.16 -7.29
C VAL A 36 -9.25 3.14 -7.00
N VAL A 37 -9.60 4.39 -6.73
CA VAL A 37 -8.63 5.49 -6.68
C VAL A 37 -8.66 6.30 -5.39
N THR A 38 -9.73 6.23 -4.59
CA THR A 38 -9.81 6.96 -3.31
C THR A 38 -9.19 6.13 -2.20
N ILE A 39 -8.75 6.80 -1.13
CA ILE A 39 -8.17 6.11 0.04
C ILE A 39 -9.15 5.06 0.56
N GLY A 40 -10.41 5.44 0.75
CA GLY A 40 -11.43 4.51 1.25
C GLY A 40 -11.62 3.29 0.37
N ASP A 41 -11.72 3.47 -0.93
CA ASP A 41 -11.91 2.37 -1.87
C ASP A 41 -10.68 1.47 -1.95
N ILE A 42 -9.48 2.06 -1.95
CA ILE A 42 -8.23 1.29 -1.96
C ILE A 42 -8.13 0.41 -0.72
N ILE A 43 -8.32 1.00 0.46
CA ILE A 43 -8.22 0.24 1.71
C ILE A 43 -9.31 -0.83 1.80
N SER A 44 -10.52 -0.52 1.36
CA SER A 44 -11.63 -1.50 1.38
C SER A 44 -11.35 -2.69 0.47
N ARG A 45 -10.66 -2.48 -0.64
CA ARG A 45 -10.26 -3.56 -1.53
C ARG A 45 -9.08 -4.36 -0.95
N TRP A 46 -8.12 -3.65 -0.35
CA TRP A 46 -6.93 -4.25 0.25
C TRP A 46 -7.26 -5.07 1.49
N ALA A 47 -8.11 -4.53 2.37
CA ALA A 47 -8.47 -5.11 3.66
C ALA A 47 -10.00 -5.20 3.79
N PRO A 48 -10.63 -6.23 3.17
CA PRO A 48 -12.09 -6.33 3.16
C PRO A 48 -12.69 -6.42 4.56
N PRO A 49 -13.89 -5.86 4.78
CA PRO A 49 -14.53 -5.85 6.10
C PRO A 49 -14.79 -7.23 6.71
N THR A 50 -14.89 -8.25 5.88
CA THR A 50 -15.10 -9.62 6.34
C THR A 50 -13.90 -10.20 7.09
N GLU A 51 -12.72 -9.63 6.92
CA GLU A 51 -11.48 -10.14 7.48
C GLU A 51 -10.79 -9.14 8.40
N ASN A 52 -11.17 -7.86 8.35
CA ASN A 52 -10.44 -6.78 9.02
C ASN A 52 -11.39 -5.74 9.57
N ASN A 53 -10.93 -4.95 10.55
CA ASN A 53 -11.61 -3.74 10.94
C ASN A 53 -11.24 -2.63 9.94
N THR A 54 -11.89 -2.65 8.79
CA THR A 54 -11.58 -1.78 7.66
C THR A 54 -11.72 -0.30 8.02
N GLN A 55 -12.74 0.06 8.80
CA GLN A 55 -12.95 1.46 9.18
C GLN A 55 -11.78 2.00 10.01
N ASN A 56 -11.28 1.24 10.97
CA ASN A 56 -10.11 1.65 11.76
C ASN A 56 -8.88 1.79 10.88
N TYR A 57 -8.72 0.89 9.90
CA TYR A 57 -7.62 0.94 8.95
C TYR A 57 -7.68 2.23 8.13
N ILE A 58 -8.86 2.56 7.58
CA ILE A 58 -9.06 3.77 6.80
C ILE A 58 -8.77 5.01 7.65
N ASP A 59 -9.32 5.06 8.87
CA ASP A 59 -9.13 6.19 9.77
C ASP A 59 -7.66 6.42 10.09
N PHE A 60 -6.92 5.35 10.34
CA PHE A 60 -5.49 5.43 10.63
C PHE A 60 -4.72 6.00 9.43
N VAL A 61 -4.96 5.47 8.24
CA VAL A 61 -4.27 5.91 7.03
C VAL A 61 -4.60 7.37 6.71
N CYS A 62 -5.87 7.74 6.79
CA CYS A 62 -6.28 9.13 6.54
C CYS A 62 -5.63 10.10 7.52
N LYS A 63 -5.58 9.74 8.80
CA LYS A 63 -4.94 10.57 9.82
C LYS A 63 -3.45 10.71 9.55
N LYS A 64 -2.80 9.61 9.19
CA LYS A 64 -1.37 9.60 8.93
C LYS A 64 -0.99 10.47 7.72
N LEU A 65 -1.84 10.47 6.70
CA LEU A 65 -1.61 11.23 5.47
C LEU A 65 -2.18 12.66 5.53
N GLY A 66 -2.95 12.99 6.55
CA GLY A 66 -3.63 14.28 6.61
C GLY A 66 -4.66 14.44 5.49
N ALA A 67 -5.36 13.36 5.15
CA ALA A 67 -6.26 13.29 4.01
C ALA A 67 -7.64 12.78 4.43
N ASN A 68 -8.60 12.82 3.50
CA ASN A 68 -9.97 12.36 3.72
C ASN A 68 -10.21 11.02 3.01
N ILE A 69 -11.20 10.28 3.48
CA ILE A 69 -11.57 8.98 2.92
C ILE A 69 -11.87 9.04 1.41
N SER A 70 -12.44 10.14 0.94
CA SER A 70 -12.83 10.33 -0.46
C SER A 70 -11.73 10.96 -1.31
N ASP A 71 -10.57 11.26 -0.74
CA ASP A 71 -9.47 11.85 -1.51
C ASP A 71 -8.89 10.83 -2.46
N GLU A 72 -8.67 11.26 -3.70
CA GLU A 72 -8.05 10.42 -4.73
C GLU A 72 -6.54 10.37 -4.53
N VAL A 73 -5.97 9.17 -4.67
CA VAL A 73 -4.53 8.95 -4.62
C VAL A 73 -4.01 8.90 -6.05
N GLU A 74 -3.35 9.97 -6.49
CA GLU A 74 -2.80 10.03 -7.84
C GLU A 74 -1.65 9.04 -8.01
N GLN A 75 -1.52 8.49 -9.23
CA GLN A 75 -0.51 7.49 -9.54
C GLN A 75 0.86 8.14 -9.74
N ASN A 76 1.60 8.27 -8.65
CA ASN A 76 3.00 8.67 -8.70
C ASN A 76 3.75 8.04 -7.52
N ALA A 77 5.09 8.07 -7.61
CA ALA A 77 5.95 7.45 -6.61
C ALA A 77 5.69 8.02 -5.21
N GLN A 78 5.65 9.34 -5.10
CA GLN A 78 5.52 10.01 -3.80
C GLN A 78 4.22 9.61 -3.09
N ASN A 79 3.09 9.65 -3.80
CA ASN A 79 1.79 9.32 -3.23
C ASN A 79 1.70 7.85 -2.84
N TYR A 80 2.17 6.96 -3.69
CA TYR A 80 2.11 5.53 -3.41
C TYR A 80 3.05 5.14 -2.27
N ILE A 81 4.24 5.75 -2.21
CA ILE A 81 5.16 5.54 -1.08
C ILE A 81 4.50 5.98 0.23
N ALA A 82 3.94 7.19 0.28
CA ALA A 82 3.30 7.69 1.50
C ALA A 82 2.15 6.80 1.94
N LEU A 83 1.29 6.40 1.01
CA LEU A 83 0.16 5.52 1.30
C LEU A 83 0.64 4.17 1.84
N LEU A 84 1.58 3.54 1.16
CA LEU A 84 2.07 2.21 1.57
C LEU A 84 2.87 2.25 2.86
N GLN A 85 3.56 3.35 3.16
CA GLN A 85 4.22 3.50 4.46
C GLN A 85 3.20 3.51 5.59
N ALA A 86 2.09 4.22 5.43
CA ALA A 86 1.02 4.23 6.41
C ALA A 86 0.39 2.84 6.54
N MET A 87 0.16 2.16 5.44
CA MET A 87 -0.38 0.80 5.43
C MET A 87 0.58 -0.20 6.09
N CYS A 88 1.88 -0.03 5.86
CA CYS A 88 2.90 -0.87 6.48
C CYS A 88 2.86 -0.76 8.01
N ILE A 89 2.73 0.45 8.54
CA ILE A 89 2.60 0.66 9.98
C ILE A 89 1.36 -0.05 10.51
N MET A 90 0.25 0.03 9.80
CA MET A 90 -1.00 -0.61 10.20
C MET A 90 -0.88 -2.14 10.19
N GLU A 91 -0.18 -2.70 9.21
CA GLU A 91 -0.07 -4.14 9.01
C GLU A 91 0.93 -4.79 9.98
N ILE A 92 2.10 -4.18 10.17
CA ILE A 92 3.19 -4.80 10.94
C ILE A 92 3.68 -3.95 12.12
N GLY A 93 3.02 -2.82 12.40
CA GLY A 93 3.30 -1.98 13.55
C GLY A 93 4.41 -0.96 13.38
N CYS A 94 5.14 -0.99 12.27
CA CYS A 94 6.22 -0.04 12.00
C CYS A 94 6.51 0.04 10.50
N GLN A 95 7.27 1.06 10.12
CA GLN A 95 7.79 1.20 8.76
C GLN A 95 9.32 1.07 8.86
N PRO A 96 9.89 -0.16 8.69
CA PRO A 96 11.30 -0.40 8.97
C PRO A 96 12.24 -0.13 7.79
N TYR A 97 11.71 0.25 6.62
CA TYR A 97 12.51 0.33 5.40
C TYR A 97 13.04 1.74 5.17
N ASP A 98 14.30 1.83 4.68
CA ASP A 98 14.91 3.09 4.31
C ASP A 98 14.24 3.69 3.08
N ASP A 99 14.36 5.01 2.92
CA ASP A 99 13.84 5.71 1.75
C ASP A 99 14.36 5.11 0.44
N SER A 100 15.61 4.68 0.40
CA SER A 100 16.20 4.06 -0.78
C SER A 100 15.47 2.79 -1.20
N VAL A 101 14.95 2.01 -0.25
CA VAL A 101 14.15 0.81 -0.55
C VAL A 101 12.85 1.21 -1.23
N TRP A 102 12.16 2.23 -0.70
CA TRP A 102 10.91 2.72 -1.26
C TRP A 102 11.11 3.29 -2.67
N GLN A 103 12.15 4.09 -2.86
CA GLN A 103 12.45 4.69 -4.17
C GLN A 103 12.80 3.63 -5.20
N LYS A 104 13.58 2.63 -4.82
CA LYS A 104 13.93 1.53 -5.74
C LYS A 104 12.69 0.72 -6.12
N ALA A 105 11.81 0.42 -5.16
CA ALA A 105 10.57 -0.30 -5.44
C ALA A 105 9.67 0.47 -6.40
N ALA A 106 9.56 1.79 -6.21
CA ALA A 106 8.78 2.65 -7.11
C ALA A 106 9.36 2.63 -8.54
N SER A 107 10.68 2.70 -8.66
CA SER A 107 11.34 2.60 -9.95
C SER A 107 11.05 1.26 -10.63
N LEU A 108 11.12 0.17 -9.88
CA LEU A 108 10.80 -1.16 -10.40
C LEU A 108 9.34 -1.31 -10.82
N ALA A 109 8.44 -0.55 -10.20
CA ALA A 109 7.02 -0.52 -10.53
C ALA A 109 6.67 0.51 -11.62
N ASN A 110 7.67 1.17 -12.18
CA ASN A 110 7.50 2.19 -13.22
C ASN A 110 6.71 3.42 -12.73
N LEU A 111 7.07 3.88 -11.54
CA LEU A 111 6.47 5.08 -10.97
C LEU A 111 7.44 6.26 -10.93
#